data_6448503d961df63c458dc32ab3724e42
#
_entry.id   6448503d961df63c458dc32ab3724e42
#
_cell.length_a   1.000
_cell.length_b   1.000
_cell.length_c   1.000
_cell.angle_alpha   90.00
_cell.angle_beta   90.00
_cell.angle_gamma   90.00
#
_symmetry.space_group_name_H-M   'P 1'
#
loop_
_entity.id
_entity.type
_entity.pdbx_description
1 polymer ?
#
loop_
_entity_poly.entity_id
_entity_poly.type
_entity_poly.pdbx_seq_one_letter_code
_entity_poly.pdbx_strand_id
1 'polypeptide(L)'
;AFNFYYEENLQLLRARGAELLFFSPLANDPVPEDVDGLYIGGGFPEEFAEKLASNEVSKQSIKAMIEKGVPTVAECGGFMYLTKSIETTEGMSYPMVGVIDGKVAMQSTLAALGYREIFGMNDNFLMKEGEVAKGHEFHYSIFQPNSLYPPAYELKSRFGAKRVGCILHSLIAGYVHFHFASNSKLVDNWINACLQFQEQKRNAI
;
A
#
# COMPACT_ATOMS: atom_id res chain seq x y z
N ALA A 1 13.79 -0.76 3.94
CA ALA A 1 13.12 -0.32 2.72
C ALA A 1 11.73 0.25 3.01
N PHE A 2 10.99 -0.29 3.98
CA PHE A 2 9.60 0.07 4.30
C PHE A 2 9.51 0.50 5.76
N ASN A 3 10.10 1.63 6.10
CA ASN A 3 10.21 2.10 7.48
C ASN A 3 9.45 3.40 7.75
N PHE A 4 8.74 3.93 6.75
CA PHE A 4 7.93 5.11 6.95
C PHE A 4 6.48 4.71 7.28
N TYR A 5 6.12 4.91 8.54
CA TYR A 5 4.77 4.86 9.09
C TYR A 5 4.58 6.09 9.98
N TYR A 6 3.41 6.70 9.94
CA TYR A 6 3.05 7.59 11.04
C TYR A 6 2.89 6.73 12.30
N GLU A 7 3.66 7.02 13.35
CA GLU A 7 3.53 6.29 14.62
C GLU A 7 2.10 6.37 15.16
N GLU A 8 1.43 7.50 14.96
CA GLU A 8 0.03 7.68 15.33
C GLU A 8 -0.90 6.69 14.61
N ASN A 9 -0.64 6.36 13.34
CA ASN A 9 -1.41 5.34 12.62
C ASN A 9 -1.29 3.97 13.30
N LEU A 10 -0.08 3.59 13.70
CA LEU A 10 0.17 2.32 14.39
C LEU A 10 -0.50 2.30 15.77
N GLN A 11 -0.45 3.41 16.49
CA GLN A 11 -1.12 3.56 17.79
C GLN A 11 -2.64 3.47 17.65
N LEU A 12 -3.23 4.08 16.62
CA LEU A 12 -4.66 3.99 16.34
C LEU A 12 -5.12 2.57 16.01
N LEU A 13 -4.33 1.81 15.26
CA LEU A 13 -4.60 0.39 15.01
C LEU A 13 -4.57 -0.42 16.31
N ARG A 14 -3.53 -0.25 17.14
CA ARG A 14 -3.45 -0.90 18.47
C ARG A 14 -4.62 -0.53 19.38
N ALA A 15 -5.02 0.73 19.38
CA ALA A 15 -6.15 1.23 20.17
C ALA A 15 -7.51 0.60 19.75
N ARG A 16 -7.61 0.05 18.55
CA ARG A 16 -8.77 -0.73 18.06
C ARG A 16 -8.59 -2.25 18.22
N GLY A 17 -7.57 -2.67 18.97
CA GLY A 17 -7.35 -4.08 19.31
C GLY A 17 -6.49 -4.85 18.31
N ALA A 18 -5.84 -4.19 17.35
CA ALA A 18 -4.90 -4.87 16.46
C ALA A 18 -3.61 -5.22 17.21
N GLU A 19 -3.17 -6.46 17.08
CA GLU A 19 -1.81 -6.88 17.37
C GLU A 19 -0.96 -6.66 16.12
N LEU A 20 0.16 -5.92 16.26
CA LEU A 20 1.04 -5.62 15.14
C LEU A 20 2.25 -6.54 15.15
N LEU A 21 2.34 -7.38 14.13
CA LEU A 21 3.49 -8.24 13.86
C LEU A 21 4.35 -7.59 12.77
N PHE A 22 5.66 -7.55 12.99
CA PHE A 22 6.59 -6.94 12.03
C PHE A 22 7.38 -8.02 11.31
N PHE A 23 7.59 -7.80 10.01
CA PHE A 23 8.46 -8.64 9.18
C PHE A 23 9.27 -7.75 8.24
N SER A 24 10.36 -8.26 7.72
CA SER A 24 11.27 -7.50 6.86
C SER A 24 11.41 -8.14 5.48
N PRO A 25 10.78 -7.57 4.44
CA PRO A 25 11.04 -8.01 3.07
C PRO A 25 12.52 -7.94 2.68
N LEU A 26 13.27 -7.01 3.27
CA LEU A 26 14.70 -6.87 3.04
C LEU A 26 15.52 -8.01 3.67
N ALA A 27 15.03 -8.63 4.74
CA ALA A 27 15.62 -9.84 5.34
C ALA A 27 15.11 -11.14 4.68
N ASN A 28 14.23 -11.03 3.68
CA ASN A 28 13.52 -12.13 3.04
C ASN A 28 12.58 -12.89 4.00
N ASP A 29 12.06 -12.20 5.02
CA ASP A 29 11.08 -12.79 5.91
C ASP A 29 9.75 -13.01 5.16
N PRO A 30 9.07 -14.15 5.39
CA PRO A 30 7.68 -14.30 4.94
C PRO A 30 6.76 -13.40 5.77
N VAL A 31 5.58 -13.11 5.24
CA VAL A 31 4.48 -12.55 6.06
C VAL A 31 4.20 -13.54 7.18
N PRO A 32 4.06 -13.08 8.44
CA PRO A 32 3.69 -13.96 9.55
C PRO A 32 2.41 -14.75 9.26
N GLU A 33 2.34 -15.98 9.74
CA GLU A 33 1.16 -16.82 9.60
C GLU A 33 -0.04 -16.23 10.36
N ASP A 34 -1.23 -16.54 9.89
CA ASP A 34 -2.52 -16.17 10.53
C ASP A 34 -2.81 -14.68 10.69
N VAL A 35 -2.16 -13.82 9.91
CA VAL A 35 -2.52 -12.40 9.88
C VAL A 35 -3.88 -12.16 9.20
N ASP A 36 -4.58 -11.14 9.66
CA ASP A 36 -5.91 -10.75 9.17
C ASP A 36 -5.88 -9.44 8.37
N GLY A 37 -4.74 -8.76 8.34
CA GLY A 37 -4.51 -7.53 7.59
C GLY A 37 -3.03 -7.34 7.27
N LEU A 38 -2.73 -6.56 6.25
CA LEU A 38 -1.36 -6.27 5.83
C LEU A 38 -1.16 -4.78 5.58
N TYR A 39 -0.16 -4.19 6.23
CA TYR A 39 0.23 -2.80 6.04
C TYR A 39 1.66 -2.72 5.50
N ILE A 40 1.82 -2.27 4.25
CA ILE A 40 3.13 -2.07 3.63
C ILE A 40 3.34 -0.57 3.48
N GLY A 41 4.09 0.01 4.39
CA GLY A 41 4.31 1.45 4.48
C GLY A 41 5.27 1.98 3.43
N GLY A 42 5.55 3.26 3.54
CA GLY A 42 6.48 3.94 2.65
C GLY A 42 7.95 3.66 2.96
N GLY A 43 8.80 4.18 2.12
CA GLY A 43 10.25 4.04 2.20
C GLY A 43 10.86 4.16 0.81
N PHE A 44 12.09 3.70 0.68
CA PHE A 44 12.89 3.80 -0.53
C PHE A 44 13.28 2.40 -1.04
N PRO A 45 12.33 1.62 -1.63
CA PRO A 45 12.64 0.29 -2.13
C PRO A 45 13.64 0.32 -3.29
N GLU A 46 13.72 1.39 -4.06
CA GLU A 46 14.68 1.58 -5.13
C GLU A 46 16.13 1.52 -4.66
N GLU A 47 16.43 1.98 -3.45
CA GLU A 47 17.77 1.91 -2.86
C GLU A 47 18.20 0.47 -2.54
N PHE A 48 17.27 -0.45 -2.48
CA PHE A 48 17.46 -1.86 -2.15
C PHE A 48 16.91 -2.79 -3.23
N ALA A 49 16.69 -2.25 -4.44
CA ALA A 49 15.94 -2.94 -5.47
C ALA A 49 16.52 -4.30 -5.86
N GLU A 50 17.84 -4.42 -6.01
CA GLU A 50 18.52 -5.67 -6.32
C GLU A 50 18.27 -6.73 -5.22
N LYS A 51 18.41 -6.34 -3.96
CA LYS A 51 18.21 -7.25 -2.83
C LYS A 51 16.75 -7.66 -2.70
N LEU A 52 15.81 -6.72 -2.82
CA LEU A 52 14.38 -7.02 -2.81
C LEU A 52 13.98 -7.92 -3.98
N ALA A 53 14.56 -7.71 -5.15
CA ALA A 53 14.33 -8.55 -6.33
C ALA A 53 14.73 -10.00 -6.11
N SER A 54 15.83 -10.25 -5.39
CA SER A 54 16.32 -11.61 -5.08
C SER A 54 15.56 -12.30 -3.93
N ASN A 55 14.78 -11.57 -3.14
CA ASN A 55 14.10 -12.06 -1.93
C ASN A 55 12.76 -12.74 -2.26
N GLU A 56 12.82 -13.94 -2.87
CA GLU A 56 11.65 -14.67 -3.38
C GLU A 56 10.67 -15.09 -2.30
N VAL A 57 11.13 -15.52 -1.13
CA VAL A 57 10.25 -15.97 -0.03
C VAL A 57 9.29 -14.88 0.39
N SER A 58 9.82 -13.68 0.61
CA SER A 58 9.02 -12.52 1.01
C SER A 58 8.03 -12.11 -0.09
N LYS A 59 8.50 -12.03 -1.35
CA LYS A 59 7.64 -11.66 -2.49
C LYS A 59 6.47 -12.64 -2.68
N GLN A 60 6.76 -13.94 -2.66
CA GLN A 60 5.74 -14.98 -2.84
C GLN A 60 4.74 -14.99 -1.68
N SER A 61 5.23 -14.80 -0.46
CA SER A 61 4.39 -14.74 0.73
C SER A 61 3.42 -13.55 0.67
N ILE A 62 3.91 -12.36 0.37
CA ILE A 62 3.08 -11.14 0.22
C ILE A 62 2.05 -11.35 -0.90
N LYS A 63 2.48 -11.86 -2.06
CA LYS A 63 1.58 -12.13 -3.18
C LYS A 63 0.47 -13.09 -2.80
N ALA A 64 0.81 -14.20 -2.16
CA ALA A 64 -0.16 -15.19 -1.72
C ALA A 64 -1.20 -14.63 -0.74
N MET A 65 -0.78 -13.77 0.19
CA MET A 65 -1.68 -13.13 1.15
C MET A 65 -2.66 -12.17 0.46
N ILE A 66 -2.19 -11.36 -0.49
CA ILE A 66 -3.05 -10.46 -1.25
C ILE A 66 -4.03 -11.24 -2.13
N GLU A 67 -3.57 -12.29 -2.81
CA GLU A 67 -4.41 -13.16 -3.64
C GLU A 67 -5.47 -13.93 -2.83
N LYS A 68 -5.20 -14.24 -1.56
CA LYS A 68 -6.19 -14.78 -0.61
C LYS A 68 -7.22 -13.75 -0.14
N GLY A 69 -7.05 -12.49 -0.48
CA GLY A 69 -7.99 -11.43 -0.13
C GLY A 69 -7.74 -10.78 1.24
N VAL A 70 -6.55 -10.93 1.82
CA VAL A 70 -6.17 -10.21 3.06
C VAL A 70 -6.32 -8.70 2.85
N PRO A 71 -7.09 -7.98 3.68
CA PRO A 71 -7.23 -6.54 3.58
C PRO A 71 -5.87 -5.84 3.69
N THR A 72 -5.42 -5.28 2.58
CA THR A 72 -4.05 -4.76 2.43
C THR A 72 -4.05 -3.28 2.09
N VAL A 73 -3.27 -2.50 2.82
CA VAL A 73 -2.95 -1.10 2.47
C VAL A 73 -1.47 -1.02 2.13
N ALA A 74 -1.15 -0.45 0.96
CA ALA A 74 0.22 -0.23 0.51
C ALA A 74 0.45 1.22 0.09
N GLU A 75 1.38 1.89 0.74
CA GLU A 75 1.66 3.31 0.58
C GLU A 75 3.04 3.55 -0.03
N CYS A 76 3.14 4.44 -1.03
CA CYS A 76 4.38 4.95 -1.61
C CYS A 76 5.38 3.83 -1.94
N GLY A 77 6.45 3.65 -1.18
CA GLY A 77 7.43 2.57 -1.38
C GLY A 77 6.80 1.18 -1.32
N GLY A 78 5.83 0.96 -0.43
CA GLY A 78 5.07 -0.28 -0.36
C GLY A 78 4.25 -0.55 -1.63
N PHE A 79 3.60 0.48 -2.15
CA PHE A 79 2.92 0.40 -3.46
C PHE A 79 3.92 0.06 -4.57
N MET A 80 5.07 0.74 -4.64
CA MET A 80 6.11 0.48 -5.63
C MET A 80 6.57 -0.98 -5.60
N TYR A 81 6.75 -1.54 -4.41
CA TYR A 81 7.16 -2.93 -4.22
C TYR A 81 6.12 -3.95 -4.70
N LEU A 82 4.83 -3.61 -4.67
CA LEU A 82 3.76 -4.49 -5.16
C LEU A 82 3.63 -4.52 -6.69
N THR A 83 4.28 -3.61 -7.42
CA THR A 83 4.27 -3.59 -8.90
C THR A 83 5.13 -4.71 -9.49
N LYS A 84 5.11 -4.89 -10.81
CA LYS A 84 5.94 -5.89 -11.49
C LYS A 84 7.43 -5.59 -11.38
N SER A 85 7.81 -4.30 -11.47
CA SER A 85 9.22 -3.92 -11.40
C SER A 85 9.41 -2.45 -11.01
N ILE A 86 10.60 -2.18 -10.47
CA ILE A 86 11.13 -0.82 -10.31
C ILE A 86 12.27 -0.66 -11.31
N GLU A 87 12.19 0.39 -12.13
CA GLU A 87 13.23 0.80 -13.07
C GLU A 87 13.98 2.00 -12.46
N THR A 88 15.28 1.86 -12.29
CA THR A 88 16.14 2.92 -11.74
C THR A 88 16.39 4.03 -12.76
N THR A 89 16.98 5.15 -12.32
CA THR A 89 17.37 6.26 -13.19
C THR A 89 18.44 5.88 -14.22
N GLU A 90 19.21 4.81 -13.95
CA GLU A 90 20.20 4.22 -14.86
C GLU A 90 19.60 3.24 -15.86
N GLY A 91 18.27 3.02 -15.82
CA GLY A 91 17.56 2.10 -16.70
C GLY A 91 17.63 0.62 -16.29
N MET A 92 18.12 0.32 -15.10
CA MET A 92 18.11 -1.03 -14.54
C MET A 92 16.72 -1.38 -14.04
N SER A 93 16.18 -2.54 -14.41
CA SER A 93 14.86 -2.99 -14.00
C SER A 93 14.95 -4.19 -13.06
N TYR A 94 14.33 -4.07 -11.90
CA TYR A 94 14.33 -5.07 -10.84
C TYR A 94 12.92 -5.61 -10.60
N PRO A 95 12.71 -6.95 -10.71
CA PRO A 95 11.40 -7.55 -10.49
C PRO A 95 10.99 -7.43 -9.01
N MET A 96 9.74 -7.06 -8.78
CA MET A 96 9.14 -6.90 -7.47
C MET A 96 8.06 -7.98 -7.22
N VAL A 97 7.10 -7.73 -6.32
CA VAL A 97 6.06 -8.74 -5.97
C VAL A 97 5.16 -9.09 -7.16
N GLY A 98 4.87 -8.14 -8.04
CA GLY A 98 4.14 -8.38 -9.28
C GLY A 98 2.64 -8.63 -9.11
N VAL A 99 2.02 -8.16 -8.03
CA VAL A 99 0.57 -8.17 -7.84
C VAL A 99 -0.10 -7.12 -8.70
N ILE A 100 0.51 -5.94 -8.78
CA ILE A 100 0.02 -4.82 -9.60
C ILE A 100 0.72 -4.87 -10.96
N ASP A 101 -0.08 -5.03 -12.02
CA ASP A 101 0.43 -5.11 -13.40
C ASP A 101 0.83 -3.72 -13.92
N GLY A 102 2.09 -3.42 -13.82
CA GLY A 102 2.71 -2.18 -14.22
C GLY A 102 4.11 -2.07 -13.65
N LYS A 103 4.84 -1.07 -14.09
CA LYS A 103 6.16 -0.76 -13.58
C LYS A 103 6.22 0.63 -12.94
N VAL A 104 7.14 0.82 -12.05
CA VAL A 104 7.51 2.11 -11.50
C VAL A 104 8.83 2.54 -12.12
N ALA A 105 8.88 3.73 -12.72
CA ALA A 105 10.10 4.31 -13.27
C ALA A 105 10.58 5.46 -12.37
N MET A 106 11.80 5.33 -11.85
CA MET A 106 12.43 6.37 -11.05
C MET A 106 12.77 7.59 -11.92
N GLN A 107 12.68 8.78 -11.34
CA GLN A 107 12.94 10.05 -11.99
C GLN A 107 14.09 10.78 -11.27
N SER A 108 14.89 11.53 -12.02
CA SER A 108 15.91 12.41 -11.45
C SER A 108 15.35 13.66 -10.77
N THR A 109 14.08 13.97 -11.01
CA THR A 109 13.37 15.11 -10.43
C THR A 109 12.19 14.66 -9.59
N LEU A 110 11.82 15.47 -8.61
CA LEU A 110 10.69 15.23 -7.73
C LEU A 110 9.37 15.17 -8.53
N ALA A 111 8.66 14.04 -8.44
CA ALA A 111 7.41 13.82 -9.16
C ALA A 111 6.20 14.38 -8.39
N ALA A 112 6.20 14.25 -7.06
CA ALA A 112 5.16 14.83 -6.21
C ALA A 112 5.69 15.18 -4.82
N LEU A 113 5.18 16.30 -4.27
CA LEU A 113 5.44 16.74 -2.91
C LEU A 113 4.22 17.51 -2.38
N GLY A 114 3.83 17.21 -1.16
CA GLY A 114 2.96 18.04 -0.35
C GLY A 114 1.74 17.33 0.21
N TYR A 115 1.00 18.08 1.00
CA TYR A 115 -0.24 17.62 1.62
C TYR A 115 -1.36 17.44 0.60
N ARG A 116 -2.22 16.47 0.87
CA ARG A 116 -3.37 16.11 0.04
C ARG A 116 -4.63 15.99 0.88
N GLU A 117 -5.74 16.44 0.31
CA GLU A 117 -7.06 16.00 0.71
C GLU A 117 -7.43 14.81 -0.15
N ILE A 118 -7.87 13.74 0.50
CA ILE A 118 -8.13 12.43 -0.09
C ILE A 118 -9.63 12.18 0.00
N PHE A 119 -10.28 12.02 -1.13
CA PHE A 119 -11.72 11.76 -1.22
C PHE A 119 -11.93 10.31 -1.64
N GLY A 120 -12.67 9.56 -0.85
CA GLY A 120 -13.04 8.19 -1.17
C GLY A 120 -13.81 8.11 -2.48
N MET A 121 -13.41 7.17 -3.31
CA MET A 121 -14.06 6.84 -4.58
C MET A 121 -14.25 5.34 -4.65
N ASN A 122 -15.37 4.92 -5.24
CA ASN A 122 -15.68 3.51 -5.36
C ASN A 122 -15.56 2.81 -4.02
N ASP A 123 -16.64 2.51 -3.37
CA ASP A 123 -16.65 1.88 -2.06
C ASP A 123 -15.61 0.77 -1.95
N ASN A 124 -14.71 0.93 -1.00
CA ASN A 124 -13.69 -0.03 -0.68
C ASN A 124 -13.63 -0.22 0.85
N PHE A 125 -12.82 -1.17 1.32
CA PHE A 125 -12.80 -1.46 2.75
C PHE A 125 -12.26 -0.31 3.61
N LEU A 126 -11.40 0.57 3.06
CA LEU A 126 -10.76 1.65 3.81
C LEU A 126 -11.62 2.92 3.84
N MET A 127 -12.16 3.31 2.68
CA MET A 127 -12.92 4.55 2.52
C MET A 127 -14.19 4.32 1.71
N LYS A 128 -15.28 4.94 2.16
CA LYS A 128 -16.52 5.00 1.40
C LYS A 128 -16.54 6.20 0.48
N GLU A 129 -17.36 6.14 -0.57
CA GLU A 129 -17.55 7.28 -1.46
C GLU A 129 -17.95 8.52 -0.67
N GLY A 130 -17.28 9.64 -0.92
CA GLY A 130 -17.52 10.93 -0.26
C GLY A 130 -16.87 11.09 1.11
N GLU A 131 -16.26 10.06 1.69
CA GLU A 131 -15.44 10.22 2.90
C GLU A 131 -14.16 10.99 2.56
N VAL A 132 -13.69 11.80 3.50
CA VAL A 132 -12.52 12.67 3.33
C VAL A 132 -11.47 12.32 4.37
N ALA A 133 -10.24 12.21 3.95
CA ALA A 133 -9.07 12.05 4.80
C ALA A 133 -7.96 13.02 4.37
N LYS A 134 -6.89 13.09 5.14
CA LYS A 134 -5.67 13.84 4.79
C LYS A 134 -4.47 12.92 4.75
N GLY A 135 -3.47 13.33 3.98
CA GLY A 135 -2.21 12.63 3.86
C GLY A 135 -1.19 13.49 3.15
N HIS A 136 -0.11 12.88 2.71
CA HIS A 136 0.87 13.57 1.88
C HIS A 136 1.42 12.63 0.80
N GLU A 137 2.03 13.21 -0.22
CA GLU A 137 2.87 12.53 -1.21
C GLU A 137 4.29 13.08 -1.15
N PHE A 138 5.25 12.20 -1.31
CA PHE A 138 6.65 12.55 -1.51
C PHE A 138 7.33 11.41 -2.28
N HIS A 139 7.52 11.56 -3.60
CA HIS A 139 8.16 10.53 -4.41
C HIS A 139 8.84 11.07 -5.66
N TYR A 140 9.86 10.35 -6.11
CA TYR A 140 10.65 10.60 -7.31
C TYR A 140 10.36 9.56 -8.40
N SER A 141 9.17 9.02 -8.45
CA SER A 141 8.84 7.94 -9.38
C SER A 141 7.49 8.14 -10.05
N ILE A 142 7.30 7.49 -11.19
CA ILE A 142 6.05 7.49 -11.95
C ILE A 142 5.62 6.04 -12.16
N PHE A 143 4.38 5.73 -11.80
CA PHE A 143 3.76 4.46 -12.10
C PHE A 143 3.25 4.43 -13.53
N GLN A 144 3.60 3.37 -14.25
CA GLN A 144 3.18 3.08 -15.63
C GLN A 144 2.37 1.78 -15.62
N PRO A 145 1.03 1.85 -15.53
CA PRO A 145 0.19 0.67 -15.52
C PRO A 145 0.15 -0.01 -16.89
N ASN A 146 0.13 -1.35 -16.91
CA ASN A 146 -0.20 -2.14 -18.10
C ASN A 146 -1.68 -2.53 -18.13
N SER A 147 -2.36 -2.46 -16.98
CA SER A 147 -3.78 -2.77 -16.83
C SER A 147 -4.54 -1.59 -16.23
N LEU A 148 -5.84 -1.51 -16.50
CA LEU A 148 -6.71 -0.52 -15.90
C LEU A 148 -7.13 -0.99 -14.50
N TYR A 149 -7.00 -0.10 -13.51
CA TYR A 149 -7.48 -0.31 -12.15
C TYR A 149 -8.54 0.71 -11.78
N PRO A 150 -9.58 0.31 -11.03
CA PRO A 150 -10.46 1.28 -10.40
C PRO A 150 -9.61 2.20 -9.51
N PRO A 151 -9.75 3.54 -9.61
CA PRO A 151 -9.04 4.45 -8.74
C PRO A 151 -9.54 4.29 -7.30
N ALA A 152 -8.61 4.27 -6.35
CA ALA A 152 -8.95 4.11 -4.95
C ALA A 152 -9.53 5.40 -4.34
N TYR A 153 -9.04 6.55 -4.79
CA TYR A 153 -9.42 7.86 -4.26
C TYR A 153 -9.13 8.98 -5.26
N GLU A 154 -9.76 10.12 -5.02
CA GLU A 154 -9.46 11.39 -5.68
C GLU A 154 -8.60 12.25 -4.74
N LEU A 155 -7.46 12.73 -5.24
CA LEU A 155 -6.64 13.70 -4.52
C LEU A 155 -6.98 15.10 -4.97
N LYS A 156 -7.20 16.01 -4.02
CA LYS A 156 -7.29 17.43 -4.30
C LYS A 156 -6.08 18.16 -3.77
N SER A 157 -5.58 19.07 -4.56
CA SER A 157 -4.47 19.96 -4.23
C SER A 157 -4.74 21.35 -4.84
N ARG A 158 -3.85 22.31 -4.57
CA ARG A 158 -3.91 23.62 -5.22
C ARG A 158 -3.81 23.57 -6.76
N PHE A 159 -3.40 22.45 -7.33
CA PHE A 159 -3.23 22.25 -8.77
C PHE A 159 -4.41 21.51 -9.43
N GLY A 160 -5.50 21.26 -8.68
CA GLY A 160 -6.67 20.56 -9.16
C GLY A 160 -6.89 19.20 -8.50
N ALA A 161 -7.79 18.41 -9.09
CA ALA A 161 -8.16 17.09 -8.63
C ALA A 161 -7.61 16.01 -9.57
N LYS A 162 -7.16 14.89 -9.00
CA LYS A 162 -6.64 13.75 -9.74
C LYS A 162 -7.12 12.44 -9.10
N ARG A 163 -7.67 11.56 -9.92
CA ARG A 163 -8.04 10.20 -9.51
C ARG A 163 -6.82 9.31 -9.57
N VAL A 164 -6.50 8.65 -8.47
CA VAL A 164 -5.24 7.90 -8.29
C VAL A 164 -5.43 6.69 -7.40
N GLY A 165 -4.32 5.96 -7.21
CA GLY A 165 -4.31 4.70 -6.52
C GLY A 165 -4.97 3.59 -7.33
N CYS A 166 -4.90 2.39 -6.84
CA CYS A 166 -5.56 1.24 -7.43
C CYS A 166 -6.26 0.40 -6.38
N ILE A 167 -7.38 -0.18 -6.77
CA ILE A 167 -8.09 -1.22 -6.03
C ILE A 167 -7.90 -2.52 -6.80
N LEU A 168 -7.44 -3.56 -6.12
CA LEU A 168 -7.34 -4.92 -6.64
C LEU A 168 -7.74 -5.91 -5.54
N HIS A 169 -8.89 -6.58 -5.67
CA HIS A 169 -9.46 -7.40 -4.60
C HIS A 169 -9.60 -6.58 -3.30
N SER A 170 -8.97 -7.04 -2.22
CA SER A 170 -8.91 -6.35 -0.93
C SER A 170 -7.60 -5.55 -0.74
N LEU A 171 -6.96 -5.14 -1.84
CA LEU A 171 -5.78 -4.27 -1.83
C LEU A 171 -6.17 -2.85 -2.21
N ILE A 172 -5.69 -1.90 -1.43
CA ILE A 172 -5.67 -0.47 -1.72
C ILE A 172 -4.22 -0.03 -1.76
N ALA A 173 -3.78 0.49 -2.90
CA ALA A 173 -2.39 0.87 -3.08
C ALA A 173 -2.24 2.18 -3.85
N GLY A 174 -1.22 2.97 -3.51
CA GLY A 174 -0.92 4.23 -4.20
C GLY A 174 0.21 5.00 -3.52
N TYR A 175 0.51 6.18 -4.04
CA TYR A 175 1.61 7.00 -3.52
C TYR A 175 1.30 7.76 -2.23
N VAL A 176 0.03 7.91 -1.89
CA VAL A 176 -0.37 8.70 -0.72
C VAL A 176 -0.05 7.96 0.56
N HIS A 177 0.53 8.70 1.52
CA HIS A 177 0.64 8.30 2.91
C HIS A 177 -0.57 8.85 3.66
N PHE A 178 -1.43 7.99 4.15
CA PHE A 178 -2.61 8.38 4.91
C PHE A 178 -2.23 8.78 6.34
N HIS A 179 -2.82 9.87 6.81
CA HIS A 179 -2.81 10.24 8.22
C HIS A 179 -4.14 9.81 8.84
N PHE A 180 -4.19 8.66 9.49
CA PHE A 180 -5.44 8.04 9.93
C PHE A 180 -6.19 8.87 10.98
N ALA A 181 -5.48 9.65 11.80
CA ALA A 181 -6.13 10.56 12.74
C ALA A 181 -6.94 11.67 12.07
N SER A 182 -6.72 11.94 10.79
CA SER A 182 -7.54 12.91 10.03
C SER A 182 -8.97 12.42 9.80
N ASN A 183 -9.19 11.11 9.83
CA ASN A 183 -10.51 10.47 9.78
C ASN A 183 -10.43 9.07 10.44
N SER A 184 -10.89 8.97 11.68
CA SER A 184 -10.83 7.73 12.47
C SER A 184 -11.59 6.56 11.85
N LYS A 185 -12.56 6.82 10.97
CA LYS A 185 -13.29 5.77 10.24
C LYS A 185 -12.39 4.90 9.38
N LEU A 186 -11.24 5.42 8.89
CA LEU A 186 -10.29 4.61 8.12
C LEU A 186 -9.82 3.40 8.92
N VAL A 187 -9.48 3.62 10.20
CA VAL A 187 -9.03 2.54 11.08
C VAL A 187 -10.20 1.60 11.40
N ASP A 188 -11.36 2.14 11.75
CA ASP A 188 -12.55 1.36 12.08
C ASP A 188 -12.97 0.47 10.89
N ASN A 189 -12.97 1.02 9.68
CA ASN A 189 -13.30 0.31 8.45
C ASN A 189 -12.29 -0.82 8.18
N TRP A 190 -11.01 -0.54 8.33
CA TRP A 190 -9.96 -1.55 8.09
C TRP A 190 -10.01 -2.67 9.12
N ILE A 191 -10.14 -2.37 10.39
CA ILE A 191 -10.31 -3.39 11.45
C ILE A 191 -11.53 -4.25 11.17
N ASN A 192 -12.66 -3.66 10.77
CA ASN A 192 -13.85 -4.41 10.39
C ASN A 192 -13.60 -5.35 9.20
N ALA A 193 -12.86 -4.91 8.19
CA ALA A 193 -12.47 -5.76 7.08
C ALA A 193 -11.58 -6.94 7.53
N CYS A 194 -10.63 -6.69 8.42
CA CYS A 194 -9.78 -7.74 9.00
C CYS A 194 -10.61 -8.77 9.79
N LEU A 195 -11.57 -8.33 10.60
CA LEU A 195 -12.46 -9.23 11.34
C LEU A 195 -13.33 -10.07 10.40
N GLN A 196 -13.88 -9.47 9.34
CA GLN A 196 -14.63 -10.21 8.33
C GLN A 196 -13.76 -11.26 7.62
N PHE A 197 -12.54 -10.93 7.28
CA PHE A 197 -11.59 -11.87 6.69
C PHE A 197 -11.27 -13.02 7.66
N GLN A 198 -11.07 -12.73 8.94
CA GLN A 198 -10.84 -13.74 9.99
C GLN A 198 -12.03 -14.70 10.10
N GLU A 199 -13.26 -14.19 10.09
CA GLU A 199 -14.46 -15.02 10.11
C GLU A 199 -14.57 -15.93 8.88
N GLN A 200 -14.25 -15.41 7.69
CA GLN A 200 -14.21 -16.20 6.45
C GLN A 200 -13.20 -17.36 6.55
N LYS A 201 -12.00 -17.10 7.10
CA LYS A 201 -11.01 -18.17 7.34
C LYS A 201 -11.55 -19.27 8.25
N ARG A 202 -12.21 -18.91 9.34
CA ARG A 202 -12.79 -19.88 10.29
C ARG A 202 -13.89 -20.74 9.68
N ASN A 203 -14.68 -20.16 8.78
CA ASN A 203 -15.79 -20.85 8.13
C ASN A 203 -15.36 -21.73 6.94
N ALA A 204 -14.12 -21.62 6.49
CA ALA A 204 -13.55 -22.39 5.38
C ALA A 204 -12.80 -23.67 5.84
N ILE A 205 -12.70 -23.89 7.15
CA ILE A 205 -12.12 -25.08 7.80
C ILE A 205 -13.25 -26.04 8.19
#